data_cc12db90b77a2e776c809e782f065e9f
#
_entry.id   cc12db90b77a2e776c809e782f065e9f
#
_cell.length_a   1.000
_cell.length_b   1.000
_cell.length_c   1.000
_cell.angle_alpha   90.00
_cell.angle_beta   90.00
_cell.angle_gamma   90.00
#
_symmetry.space_group_name_H-M   'P 1'
#
loop_
_entity.id
_entity.type
_entity.pdbx_description
1 polymer ?
#
loop_
_entity_poly.entity_id
_entity_poly.type
_entity_poly.pdbx_seq_one_letter_code
_entity_poly.pdbx_strand_id
1 'polypeptide(L)'
;MKVIITEAAPVASAIARALNVTTNVAVPGVIYNNDIAVITVTPDFIRPFGLGVLPGKDALPIVPERYTYGIRHTPDENGRYGISTEDKTYADYIGKLIRGGDEVIFASDGGADAQGRFANICRFFKVGAPTSRMFLTRLERKAIKSAFKTRQWGRKFHNLAQTGLVGMAMDEAFKYNVSEAYRSLFKEMKSPICRQDVLVLAAVKNYLESDNEARGHHVPVTTHSVMVSGVALGKDIKFYPCSTYSTKDEAAEAYKTLCVPATVEASDVMLDTEMSPAPALFTLATLQSEAWEKLNLNFSTTRDIAVSLYERGFISSPLTSCAKLPESLRDELRRYKWCRKYPFAPDGTISGNHGIIISGNKPLFLDNDEQRVYDLIRSRFYANLAGPTAVNELVVEVEINGEPFYGTIPYTPDIKVPKVVEMKLTGKSQFSHTSVAPAAPKMNDLLCAISMLLRSLSDKYNPGMPFTLAHHDVADAFDRLR
;
A
#
# COMPACT_ATOMS: atom_id res chain seq x y z
N MET A 1 10.76 15.00 -34.03
CA MET A 1 10.22 15.34 -32.68
C MET A 1 10.02 14.08 -31.88
N LYS A 2 10.46 14.01 -30.62
CA LYS A 2 10.17 12.89 -29.71
C LYS A 2 8.80 13.08 -29.06
N VAL A 3 8.02 12.03 -28.99
CA VAL A 3 6.69 12.06 -28.36
C VAL A 3 6.74 11.24 -27.07
N ILE A 4 6.50 11.89 -25.93
CA ILE A 4 6.45 11.25 -24.61
C ILE A 4 4.98 11.11 -24.22
N ILE A 5 4.55 9.88 -23.95
CA ILE A 5 3.19 9.57 -23.51
C ILE A 5 3.23 9.24 -22.03
N THR A 6 2.34 9.84 -21.25
CA THR A 6 2.15 9.57 -19.83
C THR A 6 0.66 9.48 -19.49
N GLU A 7 0.31 8.94 -18.34
CA GLU A 7 -1.08 8.62 -17.98
C GLU A 7 -1.75 9.70 -17.13
N ALA A 8 -0.98 10.66 -16.58
CA ALA A 8 -1.51 11.73 -15.72
C ALA A 8 -0.96 13.11 -16.11
N ALA A 9 -1.81 14.12 -16.09
CA ALA A 9 -1.44 15.50 -16.44
C ALA A 9 -0.37 16.10 -15.49
N PRO A 10 -0.38 15.87 -14.15
CA PRO A 10 0.68 16.34 -13.29
C PRO A 10 2.05 15.74 -13.63
N VAL A 11 2.08 14.46 -14.02
CA VAL A 11 3.29 13.77 -14.50
C VAL A 11 3.79 14.38 -15.80
N ALA A 12 2.89 14.66 -16.75
CA ALA A 12 3.22 15.36 -18.00
C ALA A 12 3.86 16.72 -17.71
N SER A 13 3.28 17.49 -16.80
CA SER A 13 3.79 18.80 -16.37
C SER A 13 5.17 18.69 -15.71
N ALA A 14 5.41 17.66 -14.88
CA ALA A 14 6.70 17.41 -14.27
C ALA A 14 7.78 17.05 -15.30
N ILE A 15 7.44 16.20 -16.28
CA ILE A 15 8.33 15.83 -17.39
C ILE A 15 8.67 17.07 -18.22
N ALA A 16 7.67 17.85 -18.63
CA ALA A 16 7.85 19.06 -19.43
C ALA A 16 8.79 20.05 -18.73
N ARG A 17 8.56 20.33 -17.44
CA ARG A 17 9.44 21.19 -16.64
C ARG A 17 10.86 20.64 -16.51
N ALA A 18 11.00 19.33 -16.29
CA ALA A 18 12.31 18.71 -16.15
C ALA A 18 13.14 18.78 -17.43
N LEU A 19 12.50 18.59 -18.58
CA LEU A 19 13.13 18.59 -19.91
C LEU A 19 13.15 19.97 -20.58
N ASN A 20 12.71 21.03 -19.88
CA ASN A 20 12.61 22.41 -20.39
C ASN A 20 11.73 22.52 -21.66
N VAL A 21 10.65 21.76 -21.70
CA VAL A 21 9.62 21.91 -22.73
C VAL A 21 8.77 23.11 -22.33
N THR A 22 8.92 24.22 -23.04
CA THR A 22 8.11 25.42 -22.82
C THR A 22 6.72 25.22 -23.37
N THR A 23 5.74 25.63 -22.59
CA THR A 23 4.33 25.37 -22.83
C THR A 23 3.75 26.17 -23.99
N ASN A 24 3.59 25.53 -25.12
CA ASN A 24 2.52 25.90 -26.06
C ASN A 24 1.38 24.89 -25.81
N VAL A 25 0.29 25.33 -25.21
CA VAL A 25 -0.88 24.46 -24.97
C VAL A 25 -1.86 24.72 -26.10
N ALA A 26 -1.79 23.92 -27.16
CA ALA A 26 -2.78 23.97 -28.22
C ALA A 26 -4.06 23.21 -27.86
N VAL A 27 -3.93 22.13 -27.06
CA VAL A 27 -5.03 21.29 -26.60
C VAL A 27 -4.73 20.88 -25.15
N PRO A 28 -5.71 20.88 -24.23
CA PRO A 28 -5.51 20.37 -22.87
C PRO A 28 -4.90 18.97 -22.88
N GLY A 29 -3.87 18.73 -22.06
CA GLY A 29 -3.18 17.44 -22.02
C GLY A 29 -2.00 17.28 -22.99
N VAL A 30 -1.65 18.30 -23.78
CA VAL A 30 -0.49 18.27 -24.68
C VAL A 30 0.42 19.47 -24.40
N ILE A 31 1.68 19.21 -24.06
CA ILE A 31 2.72 20.20 -23.80
C ILE A 31 3.85 19.93 -24.80
N TYR A 32 4.24 20.90 -25.64
CA TYR A 32 5.23 20.63 -26.67
C TYR A 32 6.12 21.82 -26.99
N ASN A 33 7.26 21.52 -27.60
CA ASN A 33 8.13 22.43 -28.32
C ASN A 33 8.54 21.77 -29.66
N ASN A 34 9.52 22.32 -30.35
CA ASN A 34 9.97 21.78 -31.63
C ASN A 34 10.58 20.39 -31.56
N ASP A 35 11.14 20.00 -30.41
CA ASP A 35 11.90 18.75 -30.21
C ASP A 35 11.12 17.66 -29.50
N ILE A 36 10.26 18.05 -28.54
CA ILE A 36 9.56 17.13 -27.66
C ILE A 36 8.09 17.52 -27.52
N ALA A 37 7.20 16.55 -27.64
CA ALA A 37 5.81 16.64 -27.21
C ALA A 37 5.57 15.70 -26.03
N VAL A 38 4.93 16.18 -24.96
CA VAL A 38 4.48 15.40 -23.82
C VAL A 38 2.97 15.34 -23.84
N ILE A 39 2.42 14.15 -23.96
CA ILE A 39 1.00 13.88 -24.16
C ILE A 39 0.46 13.10 -22.98
N THR A 40 -0.69 13.51 -22.44
CA THR A 40 -1.40 12.77 -21.41
C THR A 40 -2.45 11.86 -22.04
N VAL A 41 -2.34 10.55 -21.89
CA VAL A 41 -3.36 9.57 -22.28
C VAL A 41 -3.79 8.83 -21.03
N THR A 42 -4.96 9.16 -20.52
CA THR A 42 -5.47 8.52 -19.28
C THR A 42 -5.64 7.01 -19.43
N PRO A 43 -5.54 6.22 -18.36
CA PRO A 43 -5.60 4.76 -18.43
C PRO A 43 -6.85 4.20 -19.11
N ASP A 44 -7.96 4.93 -19.05
CA ASP A 44 -9.26 4.54 -19.59
C ASP A 44 -9.54 5.09 -21.01
N PHE A 45 -8.63 5.88 -21.58
CA PHE A 45 -8.88 6.57 -22.85
C PHE A 45 -9.00 5.59 -24.04
N ILE A 46 -8.11 4.59 -24.12
CA ILE A 46 -8.18 3.50 -25.11
C ILE A 46 -8.53 2.20 -24.41
N ARG A 47 -9.70 1.67 -24.67
CA ARG A 47 -10.24 0.47 -24.04
C ARG A 47 -10.38 -0.70 -25.01
N PRO A 48 -10.32 -1.95 -24.49
CA PRO A 48 -10.72 -3.11 -25.27
C PRO A 48 -12.24 -3.11 -25.48
N PHE A 49 -12.67 -3.37 -26.69
CA PHE A 49 -14.05 -3.65 -27.08
C PHE A 49 -14.07 -5.03 -27.73
N GLY A 50 -14.64 -6.00 -27.07
CA GLY A 50 -14.67 -7.37 -27.62
C GLY A 50 -16.04 -8.00 -27.56
N LEU A 51 -16.89 -7.38 -26.78
CA LEU A 51 -18.22 -7.89 -26.48
C LEU A 51 -19.26 -7.08 -27.26
N GLY A 52 -19.15 -7.04 -28.60
CA GLY A 52 -20.14 -6.41 -29.47
C GLY A 52 -21.58 -6.80 -29.15
N VAL A 53 -22.50 -6.85 -30.07
CA VAL A 53 -23.87 -7.30 -29.77
C VAL A 53 -23.85 -8.67 -29.11
N LEU A 54 -24.17 -8.67 -27.81
CA LEU A 54 -23.99 -9.83 -26.95
C LEU A 54 -25.12 -10.82 -27.17
N PRO A 55 -24.83 -12.13 -27.31
CA PRO A 55 -25.85 -13.14 -27.26
C PRO A 55 -26.58 -13.08 -25.92
N GLY A 56 -27.85 -13.51 -25.88
CA GLY A 56 -28.65 -13.48 -24.67
C GLY A 56 -28.07 -14.28 -23.50
N LYS A 57 -28.69 -14.18 -22.34
CA LYS A 57 -28.27 -14.79 -21.06
C LYS A 57 -27.91 -16.27 -21.11
N ASP A 58 -28.45 -16.99 -22.06
CA ASP A 58 -28.26 -18.45 -22.21
C ASP A 58 -26.87 -18.82 -22.82
N ALA A 59 -26.10 -17.84 -23.22
CA ALA A 59 -24.78 -18.05 -23.84
C ALA A 59 -23.56 -17.77 -22.90
N LEU A 60 -23.80 -17.59 -21.61
CA LEU A 60 -22.71 -17.39 -20.65
C LEU A 60 -21.96 -18.69 -20.34
N PRO A 61 -20.64 -18.70 -20.21
CA PRO A 61 -19.71 -17.55 -20.29
C PRO A 61 -19.38 -17.17 -21.74
N ILE A 62 -19.33 -15.85 -22.00
CA ILE A 62 -18.86 -15.32 -23.28
C ILE A 62 -17.39 -14.98 -23.18
N VAL A 63 -16.58 -15.61 -24.03
CA VAL A 63 -15.14 -15.32 -24.17
C VAL A 63 -14.91 -14.84 -25.59
N PRO A 64 -14.58 -13.57 -25.81
CA PRO A 64 -14.34 -13.04 -27.16
C PRO A 64 -13.11 -13.71 -27.78
N GLU A 65 -13.22 -14.15 -29.02
CA GLU A 65 -12.07 -14.64 -29.78
C GLU A 65 -11.05 -13.53 -30.07
N ARG A 66 -11.54 -12.30 -30.24
CA ARG A 66 -10.70 -11.12 -30.54
C ARG A 66 -11.25 -9.89 -29.83
N TYR A 67 -10.35 -9.04 -29.36
CA TYR A 67 -10.66 -7.71 -28.84
C TYR A 67 -10.27 -6.65 -29.88
N THR A 68 -11.17 -5.71 -30.12
CA THR A 68 -10.85 -4.44 -30.77
C THR A 68 -10.58 -3.38 -29.72
N TYR A 69 -9.81 -2.36 -30.08
CA TYR A 69 -9.47 -1.27 -29.15
C TYR A 69 -9.99 0.02 -29.74
N GLY A 70 -10.62 0.82 -28.93
CA GLY A 70 -11.21 2.08 -29.33
C GLY A 70 -11.19 3.11 -28.22
N ILE A 71 -11.59 4.32 -28.56
CA ILE A 71 -11.77 5.41 -27.60
C ILE A 71 -12.91 5.04 -26.65
N ARG A 72 -12.78 5.39 -25.39
CA ARG A 72 -13.82 5.18 -24.37
C ARG A 72 -15.16 5.75 -24.82
N HIS A 73 -16.22 5.09 -24.38
CA HIS A 73 -17.58 5.62 -24.53
C HIS A 73 -18.01 6.24 -23.19
N THR A 74 -18.53 7.44 -23.25
CA THR A 74 -19.08 8.18 -22.12
C THR A 74 -20.57 8.42 -22.33
N PRO A 75 -21.41 8.47 -21.26
CA PRO A 75 -22.80 8.81 -21.42
C PRO A 75 -22.96 10.28 -21.82
N ASP A 76 -23.85 10.55 -22.77
CA ASP A 76 -24.31 11.91 -23.10
C ASP A 76 -25.34 12.42 -22.05
N GLU A 77 -25.85 13.64 -22.25
CA GLU A 77 -26.87 14.25 -21.39
C GLU A 77 -28.16 13.42 -21.28
N ASN A 78 -28.40 12.53 -22.23
CA ASN A 78 -29.57 11.64 -22.29
C ASN A 78 -29.23 10.22 -21.77
N GLY A 79 -28.03 10.00 -21.24
CA GLY A 79 -27.56 8.70 -20.78
C GLY A 79 -27.18 7.70 -21.87
N ARG A 80 -27.06 8.15 -23.14
CA ARG A 80 -26.63 7.29 -24.25
C ARG A 80 -25.10 7.26 -24.31
N TYR A 81 -24.55 6.05 -24.36
CA TYR A 81 -23.10 5.86 -24.41
C TYR A 81 -22.56 6.03 -25.83
N GLY A 82 -21.56 6.89 -25.98
CA GLY A 82 -20.88 7.16 -27.23
C GLY A 82 -19.52 7.83 -27.03
N ILE A 83 -18.77 8.03 -28.11
CA ILE A 83 -17.52 8.78 -28.06
C ILE A 83 -17.87 10.27 -28.04
N SER A 84 -17.42 11.01 -27.02
CA SER A 84 -17.63 12.45 -26.94
C SER A 84 -16.88 13.18 -28.07
N THR A 85 -17.38 14.35 -28.44
CA THR A 85 -16.73 15.19 -29.46
C THR A 85 -15.34 15.63 -29.01
N GLU A 86 -15.19 15.91 -27.72
CA GLU A 86 -13.91 16.27 -27.10
C GLU A 86 -12.90 15.12 -27.22
N ASP A 87 -13.29 13.90 -26.81
CA ASP A 87 -12.41 12.72 -26.87
C ASP A 87 -12.01 12.41 -28.32
N LYS A 88 -12.93 12.56 -29.28
CA LYS A 88 -12.65 12.37 -30.70
C LYS A 88 -11.66 13.39 -31.22
N THR A 89 -11.89 14.68 -30.92
CA THR A 89 -11.00 15.79 -31.32
C THR A 89 -9.61 15.61 -30.71
N TYR A 90 -9.56 15.22 -29.43
CA TYR A 90 -8.32 14.93 -28.73
C TYR A 90 -7.55 13.76 -29.38
N ALA A 91 -8.24 12.65 -29.66
CA ALA A 91 -7.65 11.49 -30.32
C ALA A 91 -7.08 11.83 -31.70
N ASP A 92 -7.82 12.60 -32.51
CA ASP A 92 -7.37 13.04 -33.84
C ASP A 92 -6.12 13.92 -33.75
N TYR A 93 -6.06 14.82 -32.77
CA TYR A 93 -4.92 15.71 -32.57
C TYR A 93 -3.68 14.94 -32.10
N ILE A 94 -3.78 14.16 -30.99
CA ILE A 94 -2.65 13.38 -30.48
C ILE A 94 -2.21 12.29 -31.46
N GLY A 95 -3.14 11.72 -32.22
CA GLY A 95 -2.84 10.73 -33.26
C GLY A 95 -1.93 11.26 -34.36
N LYS A 96 -2.09 12.54 -34.75
CA LYS A 96 -1.18 13.22 -35.71
C LYS A 96 0.22 13.37 -35.12
N LEU A 97 0.32 13.81 -33.87
CA LEU A 97 1.61 13.95 -33.16
C LEU A 97 2.33 12.61 -32.99
N ILE A 98 1.61 11.58 -32.57
CA ILE A 98 2.17 10.24 -32.31
C ILE A 98 2.68 9.62 -33.63
N ARG A 99 1.93 9.72 -34.72
CA ARG A 99 2.35 9.17 -36.02
C ARG A 99 3.50 9.98 -36.68
N GLY A 100 3.56 11.28 -36.42
CA GLY A 100 4.63 12.16 -36.93
C GLY A 100 5.89 12.18 -36.04
N GLY A 101 5.92 11.46 -34.95
CA GLY A 101 7.07 11.40 -34.05
C GLY A 101 8.22 10.52 -34.59
N ASP A 102 9.46 10.93 -34.35
CA ASP A 102 10.66 10.13 -34.66
C ASP A 102 10.90 9.00 -33.67
N GLU A 103 10.43 9.18 -32.46
CA GLU A 103 10.47 8.20 -31.35
C GLU A 103 9.25 8.41 -30.45
N VAL A 104 8.58 7.31 -30.06
CA VAL A 104 7.49 7.34 -29.10
C VAL A 104 7.94 6.72 -27.78
N ILE A 105 7.96 7.53 -26.73
CA ILE A 105 8.48 7.19 -25.41
C ILE A 105 7.31 7.02 -24.43
N PHE A 106 7.19 5.88 -23.80
CA PHE A 106 6.22 5.69 -22.74
C PHE A 106 6.84 6.00 -21.39
N ALA A 107 6.26 6.96 -20.67
CA ALA A 107 6.73 7.43 -19.38
C ALA A 107 5.71 7.11 -18.30
N SER A 108 5.92 6.02 -17.57
CA SER A 108 5.07 5.60 -16.46
C SER A 108 5.84 4.72 -15.46
N ASP A 109 5.14 4.17 -14.48
CA ASP A 109 5.69 3.20 -13.53
C ASP A 109 6.03 1.83 -14.18
N GLY A 110 6.45 0.84 -13.38
CA GLY A 110 6.94 -0.46 -13.87
C GLY A 110 5.86 -1.49 -14.21
N GLY A 111 4.56 -1.18 -14.09
CA GLY A 111 3.47 -2.15 -14.19
C GLY A 111 3.25 -2.76 -15.58
N ALA A 112 2.80 -4.04 -15.62
CA ALA A 112 2.47 -4.73 -16.87
C ALA A 112 1.26 -4.10 -17.55
N ASP A 113 0.25 -3.68 -16.79
CA ASP A 113 -0.95 -3.05 -17.34
C ASP A 113 -0.64 -1.71 -18.01
N ALA A 114 0.20 -0.89 -17.38
CA ALA A 114 0.68 0.33 -18.02
C ALA A 114 1.36 0.02 -19.36
N GLN A 115 2.18 -1.02 -19.41
CA GLN A 115 2.82 -1.44 -20.64
C GLN A 115 1.82 -2.00 -21.67
N GLY A 116 0.80 -2.72 -21.23
CA GLY A 116 -0.31 -3.19 -22.05
C GLY A 116 -1.11 -2.02 -22.64
N ARG A 117 -1.45 -1.01 -21.82
CA ARG A 117 -2.12 0.22 -22.29
C ARG A 117 -1.31 0.94 -23.34
N PHE A 118 0.01 1.06 -23.14
CA PHE A 118 0.89 1.63 -24.15
C PHE A 118 0.87 0.83 -25.47
N ALA A 119 0.89 -0.50 -25.39
CA ALA A 119 0.77 -1.34 -26.59
C ALA A 119 -0.57 -1.11 -27.31
N ASN A 120 -1.67 -0.91 -26.59
CA ASN A 120 -2.97 -0.55 -27.18
C ASN A 120 -2.94 0.84 -27.85
N ILE A 121 -2.33 1.82 -27.21
CA ILE A 121 -2.13 3.15 -27.79
C ILE A 121 -1.33 3.02 -29.11
N CYS A 122 -0.24 2.27 -29.11
CA CYS A 122 0.57 2.05 -30.30
C CYS A 122 -0.21 1.35 -31.43
N ARG A 123 -1.04 0.36 -31.11
CA ARG A 123 -1.90 -0.33 -32.09
C ARG A 123 -2.99 0.60 -32.62
N PHE A 124 -3.70 1.28 -31.74
CA PHE A 124 -4.80 2.18 -32.11
C PHE A 124 -4.34 3.31 -33.01
N PHE A 125 -3.26 3.98 -32.68
CA PHE A 125 -2.69 5.07 -33.48
C PHE A 125 -1.77 4.61 -34.60
N LYS A 126 -1.56 3.30 -34.78
CA LYS A 126 -0.69 2.72 -35.84
C LYS A 126 0.71 3.30 -35.81
N VAL A 127 1.36 3.25 -34.64
CA VAL A 127 2.72 3.78 -34.43
C VAL A 127 3.72 3.00 -35.26
N GLY A 128 4.39 3.70 -36.21
CA GLY A 128 5.48 3.14 -37.03
C GLY A 128 6.87 3.50 -36.51
N ALA A 129 6.99 4.52 -35.68
CA ALA A 129 8.26 4.97 -35.12
C ALA A 129 8.82 3.99 -34.06
N PRO A 130 10.13 4.00 -33.81
CA PRO A 130 10.73 3.28 -32.69
C PRO A 130 10.08 3.67 -31.36
N THR A 131 9.85 2.67 -30.51
CA THR A 131 9.31 2.90 -29.17
C THR A 131 10.37 2.71 -28.11
N SER A 132 10.28 3.47 -27.03
CA SER A 132 11.11 3.29 -25.85
C SER A 132 10.33 3.47 -24.54
N ARG A 133 10.93 3.02 -23.45
CA ARG A 133 10.36 3.02 -22.13
C ARG A 133 11.20 3.86 -21.17
N MET A 134 10.56 4.78 -20.49
CA MET A 134 11.11 5.63 -19.45
C MET A 134 10.41 5.31 -18.14
N PHE A 135 11.13 4.74 -17.18
CA PHE A 135 10.57 4.38 -15.88
C PHE A 135 10.57 5.58 -14.93
N LEU A 136 9.40 5.89 -14.39
CA LEU A 136 9.18 7.02 -13.50
C LEU A 136 8.70 6.53 -12.12
N THR A 137 9.63 6.11 -11.29
CA THR A 137 9.33 5.79 -9.89
C THR A 137 9.28 7.04 -9.02
N ARG A 138 9.87 8.16 -9.49
CA ARG A 138 9.92 9.46 -8.81
C ARG A 138 9.91 10.61 -9.82
N LEU A 139 9.36 11.76 -9.39
CA LEU A 139 9.13 12.91 -10.28
C LEU A 139 10.07 14.11 -10.02
N GLU A 140 11.18 13.90 -9.32
CA GLU A 140 12.20 14.93 -9.19
C GLU A 140 12.91 15.20 -10.54
N ARG A 141 13.30 16.44 -10.76
CA ARG A 141 13.95 16.86 -12.00
C ARG A 141 15.15 15.99 -12.39
N LYS A 142 15.98 15.60 -11.42
CA LYS A 142 17.13 14.72 -11.65
C LYS A 142 16.71 13.33 -12.07
N ALA A 143 15.72 12.75 -11.38
CA ALA A 143 15.19 11.41 -11.66
C ALA A 143 14.59 11.34 -13.06
N ILE A 144 13.77 12.33 -13.43
CA ILE A 144 13.16 12.43 -14.77
C ILE A 144 14.25 12.56 -15.86
N LYS A 145 15.25 13.44 -15.68
CA LYS A 145 16.35 13.58 -16.65
C LYS A 145 17.17 12.30 -16.79
N SER A 146 17.45 11.61 -15.68
CA SER A 146 18.13 10.32 -15.68
C SER A 146 17.32 9.27 -16.43
N ALA A 147 16.03 9.13 -16.09
CA ALA A 147 15.13 8.18 -16.75
C ALA A 147 15.00 8.44 -18.25
N PHE A 148 14.94 9.71 -18.67
CA PHE A 148 14.93 10.07 -20.09
C PHE A 148 16.23 9.68 -20.80
N LYS A 149 17.38 9.86 -20.15
CA LYS A 149 18.70 9.50 -20.71
C LYS A 149 18.90 7.98 -20.78
N THR A 150 18.47 7.24 -19.76
CA THR A 150 18.65 5.79 -19.62
C THR A 150 17.45 4.97 -20.11
N ARG A 151 16.51 5.61 -20.84
CA ARG A 151 15.33 4.92 -21.37
C ARG A 151 15.73 3.72 -22.22
N GLN A 152 14.93 2.69 -22.16
CA GLN A 152 15.21 1.41 -22.79
C GLN A 152 14.33 1.17 -24.03
N TRP A 153 14.83 0.45 -25.01
CA TRP A 153 14.09 0.10 -26.21
C TRP A 153 12.82 -0.69 -25.90
N GLY A 154 11.70 -0.31 -26.49
CA GLY A 154 10.39 -0.89 -26.25
C GLY A 154 10.31 -2.40 -26.54
N ARG A 155 11.12 -2.93 -27.46
CA ARG A 155 11.18 -4.38 -27.76
C ARG A 155 11.50 -5.24 -26.54
N LYS A 156 12.27 -4.74 -25.58
CA LYS A 156 12.58 -5.45 -24.32
C LYS A 156 11.35 -5.73 -23.47
N PHE A 157 10.28 -4.96 -23.66
CA PHE A 157 9.06 -5.04 -22.87
C PHE A 157 7.91 -5.74 -23.59
N HIS A 158 8.21 -6.47 -24.66
CA HIS A 158 7.18 -7.18 -25.44
C HIS A 158 6.37 -8.16 -24.57
N ASN A 159 7.05 -9.01 -23.82
CA ASN A 159 6.38 -9.99 -22.95
C ASN A 159 5.54 -9.29 -21.84
N LEU A 160 6.09 -8.22 -21.26
CA LEU A 160 5.36 -7.41 -20.27
C LEU A 160 4.10 -6.78 -20.88
N ALA A 161 4.20 -6.30 -22.12
CA ALA A 161 3.04 -5.77 -22.86
C ALA A 161 2.00 -6.86 -23.11
N GLN A 162 2.41 -8.05 -23.53
CA GLN A 162 1.47 -9.16 -23.75
C GLN A 162 0.77 -9.56 -22.45
N THR A 163 1.51 -9.64 -21.34
CA THR A 163 0.92 -9.92 -20.02
C THR A 163 -0.16 -8.89 -19.67
N GLY A 164 0.12 -7.59 -19.83
CA GLY A 164 -0.86 -6.54 -19.57
C GLY A 164 -2.07 -6.60 -20.50
N LEU A 165 -1.87 -6.89 -21.78
CA LEU A 165 -2.96 -7.04 -22.76
C LEU A 165 -3.89 -8.21 -22.42
N VAL A 166 -3.31 -9.36 -22.09
CA VAL A 166 -4.10 -10.54 -21.67
C VAL A 166 -4.85 -10.25 -20.37
N GLY A 167 -4.21 -9.62 -19.39
CA GLY A 167 -4.85 -9.23 -18.14
C GLY A 167 -6.07 -8.36 -18.35
N MET A 168 -5.94 -7.27 -19.13
CA MET A 168 -7.06 -6.38 -19.44
C MET A 168 -8.20 -7.11 -20.19
N ALA A 169 -7.87 -7.98 -21.14
CA ALA A 169 -8.85 -8.76 -21.87
C ALA A 169 -9.62 -9.72 -20.97
N MET A 170 -8.91 -10.40 -20.07
CA MET A 170 -9.51 -11.29 -19.07
C MET A 170 -10.40 -10.52 -18.09
N ASP A 171 -9.97 -9.35 -17.62
CA ASP A 171 -10.75 -8.53 -16.70
C ASP A 171 -12.06 -8.05 -17.34
N GLU A 172 -12.03 -7.62 -18.58
CA GLU A 172 -13.26 -7.23 -19.30
C GLU A 172 -14.21 -8.42 -19.52
N ALA A 173 -13.70 -9.58 -19.93
CA ALA A 173 -14.50 -10.78 -20.06
C ALA A 173 -15.10 -11.22 -18.72
N PHE A 174 -14.30 -11.23 -17.67
CA PHE A 174 -14.75 -11.59 -16.33
C PHE A 174 -15.83 -10.65 -15.83
N LYS A 175 -15.56 -9.33 -15.87
CA LYS A 175 -16.48 -8.28 -15.45
C LYS A 175 -17.84 -8.42 -16.15
N TYR A 176 -17.83 -8.63 -17.45
CA TYR A 176 -19.06 -8.85 -18.21
C TYR A 176 -19.81 -10.08 -17.73
N ASN A 177 -19.18 -11.26 -17.78
CA ASN A 177 -19.82 -12.54 -17.48
C ASN A 177 -20.36 -12.58 -16.05
N VAL A 178 -19.59 -12.14 -15.07
CA VAL A 178 -20.00 -12.12 -13.66
C VAL A 178 -21.14 -11.12 -13.45
N SER A 179 -21.04 -9.92 -14.03
CA SER A 179 -22.10 -8.91 -13.90
C SER A 179 -23.43 -9.39 -14.49
N GLU A 180 -23.40 -10.04 -15.66
CA GLU A 180 -24.61 -10.58 -16.28
C GLU A 180 -25.17 -11.77 -15.50
N ALA A 181 -24.32 -12.68 -15.00
CA ALA A 181 -24.74 -13.77 -14.14
C ALA A 181 -25.42 -13.24 -12.86
N TYR A 182 -24.83 -12.25 -12.20
CA TYR A 182 -25.42 -11.64 -11.00
C TYR A 182 -26.71 -10.88 -11.30
N ARG A 183 -26.78 -10.13 -12.40
CA ARG A 183 -28.05 -9.45 -12.80
C ARG A 183 -29.17 -10.42 -13.07
N SER A 184 -28.87 -11.64 -13.51
CA SER A 184 -29.89 -12.68 -13.68
C SER A 184 -30.48 -13.15 -12.35
N LEU A 185 -29.68 -13.12 -11.28
CA LEU A 185 -30.07 -13.53 -9.93
C LEU A 185 -30.63 -12.35 -9.10
N PHE A 186 -30.03 -11.16 -9.24
CA PHE A 186 -30.31 -9.97 -8.42
C PHE A 186 -30.65 -8.78 -9.33
N LYS A 187 -31.94 -8.57 -9.57
CA LYS A 187 -32.47 -7.54 -10.52
C LYS A 187 -32.10 -6.10 -10.14
N GLU A 188 -31.77 -5.84 -8.88
CA GLU A 188 -31.51 -4.49 -8.36
C GLU A 188 -30.04 -4.04 -8.49
N MET A 189 -29.17 -4.89 -8.99
CA MET A 189 -27.75 -4.58 -9.09
C MET A 189 -27.47 -3.51 -10.16
N LYS A 190 -27.04 -2.34 -9.74
CA LYS A 190 -26.77 -1.18 -10.60
C LYS A 190 -25.32 -1.10 -11.10
N SER A 191 -24.36 -1.59 -10.31
CA SER A 191 -22.94 -1.50 -10.64
C SER A 191 -22.40 -2.82 -11.22
N PRO A 192 -21.45 -2.77 -12.15
CA PRO A 192 -20.78 -3.98 -12.62
C PRO A 192 -19.91 -4.56 -11.51
N ILE A 193 -19.83 -5.89 -11.46
CA ILE A 193 -18.93 -6.64 -10.57
C ILE A 193 -17.62 -6.85 -11.30
N CYS A 194 -16.52 -6.46 -10.69
CA CYS A 194 -15.20 -6.74 -11.23
C CYS A 194 -14.55 -7.95 -10.53
N ARG A 195 -13.47 -8.43 -11.11
CA ARG A 195 -12.72 -9.59 -10.58
C ARG A 195 -12.27 -9.36 -9.14
N GLN A 196 -11.86 -8.16 -8.83
CA GLN A 196 -11.40 -7.76 -7.51
C GLN A 196 -12.49 -7.88 -6.45
N ASP A 197 -13.72 -7.50 -6.76
CA ASP A 197 -14.85 -7.63 -5.84
C ASP A 197 -15.07 -9.10 -5.43
N VAL A 198 -15.00 -10.03 -6.40
CA VAL A 198 -15.15 -11.46 -6.14
C VAL A 198 -13.96 -12.01 -5.34
N LEU A 199 -12.73 -11.59 -5.66
CA LEU A 199 -11.54 -12.03 -4.94
C LEU A 199 -11.54 -11.53 -3.49
N VAL A 200 -11.96 -10.29 -3.24
CA VAL A 200 -12.11 -9.75 -1.89
C VAL A 200 -13.16 -10.52 -1.10
N LEU A 201 -14.33 -10.77 -1.70
CA LEU A 201 -15.38 -11.56 -1.05
C LEU A 201 -14.91 -12.97 -0.72
N ALA A 202 -14.19 -13.65 -1.63
CA ALA A 202 -13.62 -14.96 -1.39
C ALA A 202 -12.58 -14.94 -0.27
N ALA A 203 -11.72 -13.91 -0.22
CA ALA A 203 -10.73 -13.75 0.82
C ALA A 203 -11.38 -13.51 2.20
N VAL A 204 -12.37 -12.62 2.26
CA VAL A 204 -13.13 -12.36 3.51
C VAL A 204 -13.86 -13.61 3.97
N LYS A 205 -14.52 -14.34 3.06
CA LYS A 205 -15.19 -15.60 3.38
C LYS A 205 -14.21 -16.61 3.98
N ASN A 206 -13.11 -16.89 3.30
CA ASN A 206 -12.09 -17.83 3.80
C ASN A 206 -11.52 -17.43 5.15
N TYR A 207 -11.30 -16.12 5.34
CA TYR A 207 -10.85 -15.58 6.61
C TYR A 207 -11.86 -15.83 7.73
N LEU A 208 -13.14 -15.51 7.49
CA LEU A 208 -14.22 -15.73 8.48
C LEU A 208 -14.43 -17.23 8.77
N GLU A 209 -14.30 -18.09 7.79
CA GLU A 209 -14.38 -19.55 7.96
C GLU A 209 -13.21 -20.06 8.80
N SER A 210 -11.97 -19.65 8.50
CA SER A 210 -10.78 -20.04 9.27
C SER A 210 -10.81 -19.49 10.72
N ASP A 211 -11.30 -18.28 10.91
CA ASP A 211 -11.46 -17.69 12.24
C ASP A 211 -12.54 -18.41 13.06
N ASN A 212 -13.65 -18.83 12.41
CA ASN A 212 -14.68 -19.63 13.06
C ASN A 212 -14.16 -21.03 13.44
N GLU A 213 -13.35 -21.67 12.60
CA GLU A 213 -12.70 -22.95 12.93
C GLU A 213 -11.70 -22.79 14.08
N ALA A 214 -10.88 -21.74 14.04
CA ALA A 214 -9.96 -21.41 15.13
C ALA A 214 -10.69 -21.12 16.44
N ARG A 215 -11.80 -20.41 16.41
CA ARG A 215 -12.66 -20.16 17.60
C ARG A 215 -13.32 -21.42 18.12
N GLY A 216 -13.65 -22.39 17.24
CA GLY A 216 -14.22 -23.68 17.64
C GLY A 216 -13.22 -24.59 18.34
N HIS A 217 -11.92 -24.44 18.09
CA HIS A 217 -10.85 -25.28 18.67
C HIS A 217 -10.04 -24.60 19.78
N HIS A 218 -10.04 -23.28 19.85
CA HIS A 218 -9.42 -22.52 20.93
C HIS A 218 -10.48 -21.80 21.74
N VAL A 219 -10.99 -22.47 22.76
CA VAL A 219 -11.58 -21.75 23.89
C VAL A 219 -10.46 -20.86 24.42
N PRO A 220 -10.56 -19.52 24.32
CA PRO A 220 -9.52 -18.67 24.88
C PRO A 220 -9.43 -18.96 26.36
N VAL A 221 -8.31 -19.54 26.77
CA VAL A 221 -8.04 -19.71 28.19
C VAL A 221 -7.76 -18.31 28.73
N THR A 222 -8.78 -17.70 29.30
CA THR A 222 -8.64 -16.43 29.98
C THR A 222 -7.89 -16.72 31.29
N THR A 223 -6.65 -16.28 31.33
CA THR A 223 -5.88 -16.31 32.60
C THR A 223 -5.99 -14.94 33.27
N HIS A 224 -6.13 -14.94 34.57
CA HIS A 224 -6.21 -13.76 35.40
C HIS A 224 -4.91 -13.64 36.21
N SER A 225 -4.42 -12.43 36.42
CA SER A 225 -3.23 -12.17 37.24
C SER A 225 -3.51 -11.01 38.18
N VAL A 226 -2.84 -11.01 39.30
CA VAL A 226 -2.87 -9.92 40.28
C VAL A 226 -1.90 -8.81 39.81
N MET A 227 -2.31 -7.57 39.90
CA MET A 227 -1.45 -6.42 39.59
C MET A 227 -1.30 -5.53 40.81
N VAL A 228 -0.07 -5.17 41.12
CA VAL A 228 0.26 -4.24 42.21
C VAL A 228 0.92 -2.99 41.57
N SER A 229 0.48 -1.81 41.96
CA SER A 229 1.09 -0.56 41.48
C SER A 229 2.11 -0.04 42.47
N GLY A 230 3.24 0.43 41.99
CA GLY A 230 4.29 1.05 42.79
C GLY A 230 4.90 2.25 42.11
N VAL A 231 5.76 2.97 42.81
CA VAL A 231 6.56 4.07 42.27
C VAL A 231 8.03 3.80 42.53
N ALA A 232 8.82 3.80 41.49
CA ALA A 232 10.27 3.80 41.60
C ALA A 232 10.86 4.90 40.74
N LEU A 233 11.83 5.62 41.26
CA LEU A 233 12.48 6.74 40.57
C LEU A 233 11.48 7.81 40.07
N GLY A 234 10.39 8.02 40.77
CA GLY A 234 9.35 8.98 40.39
C GLY A 234 8.45 8.54 39.22
N LYS A 235 8.57 7.28 38.78
CA LYS A 235 7.74 6.70 37.70
C LYS A 235 6.77 5.68 38.30
N ASP A 236 5.53 5.69 37.81
CA ASP A 236 4.54 4.66 38.14
C ASP A 236 4.91 3.36 37.43
N ILE A 237 4.93 2.26 38.18
CA ILE A 237 5.26 0.91 37.70
C ILE A 237 4.12 -0.03 38.08
N LYS A 238 3.80 -0.97 37.18
CA LYS A 238 2.88 -2.07 37.43
C LYS A 238 3.69 -3.33 37.58
N PHE A 239 3.48 -4.02 38.70
CA PHE A 239 4.13 -5.28 39.01
C PHE A 239 3.14 -6.43 38.87
N TYR A 240 3.59 -7.51 38.25
CA TYR A 240 2.82 -8.73 38.02
C TYR A 240 3.62 -9.93 38.54
N PRO A 241 2.97 -10.90 39.19
CA PRO A 241 3.61 -12.17 39.52
C PRO A 241 3.68 -13.06 38.29
N CYS A 242 4.50 -14.08 38.34
CA CYS A 242 4.50 -15.14 37.32
C CYS A 242 3.26 -16.06 37.44
N SER A 243 2.62 -16.09 38.59
CA SER A 243 1.41 -16.90 38.80
C SER A 243 0.20 -16.32 38.03
N THR A 244 -0.59 -17.21 37.47
CA THR A 244 -1.83 -16.89 36.78
C THR A 244 -2.97 -17.76 37.34
N TYR A 245 -4.20 -17.21 37.29
CA TYR A 245 -5.40 -17.86 37.82
C TYR A 245 -6.38 -18.16 36.69
N SER A 246 -7.11 -19.24 36.78
CA SER A 246 -8.08 -19.67 35.79
C SER A 246 -9.38 -18.85 35.83
N THR A 247 -9.72 -18.30 36.98
CA THR A 247 -10.93 -17.49 37.17
C THR A 247 -10.63 -16.15 37.82
N LYS A 248 -11.53 -15.17 37.57
CA LYS A 248 -11.43 -13.85 38.16
C LYS A 248 -11.59 -13.92 39.70
N ASP A 249 -12.41 -14.84 40.18
CA ASP A 249 -12.68 -14.98 41.61
C ASP A 249 -11.47 -15.53 42.36
N GLU A 250 -10.74 -16.50 41.78
CA GLU A 250 -9.46 -16.97 42.32
C GLU A 250 -8.42 -15.86 42.43
N ALA A 251 -8.28 -15.06 41.35
CA ALA A 251 -7.40 -13.90 41.36
C ALA A 251 -7.83 -12.85 42.40
N ALA A 252 -9.16 -12.67 42.59
CA ALA A 252 -9.71 -11.77 43.59
C ALA A 252 -9.39 -12.23 45.03
N GLU A 253 -9.53 -13.49 45.31
CA GLU A 253 -9.17 -14.06 46.63
C GLU A 253 -7.66 -13.95 46.87
N ALA A 254 -6.83 -14.29 45.88
CA ALA A 254 -5.37 -14.12 45.96
C ALA A 254 -5.00 -12.65 46.24
N TYR A 255 -5.66 -11.69 45.59
CA TYR A 255 -5.43 -10.26 45.83
C TYR A 255 -5.82 -9.87 47.28
N LYS A 256 -6.93 -10.36 47.82
CA LYS A 256 -7.39 -10.06 49.20
C LYS A 256 -6.42 -10.55 50.25
N THR A 257 -5.75 -11.67 50.00
CA THR A 257 -4.75 -12.26 50.91
C THR A 257 -3.36 -11.62 50.77
N LEU A 258 -3.18 -10.75 49.76
CA LEU A 258 -1.89 -10.11 49.50
C LEU A 258 -1.62 -8.99 50.50
N CYS A 259 -0.61 -9.17 51.34
CA CYS A 259 -0.12 -8.13 52.24
C CYS A 259 0.98 -7.32 51.52
N VAL A 260 0.60 -6.16 50.94
CA VAL A 260 1.55 -5.30 50.24
C VAL A 260 2.12 -4.27 51.22
N PRO A 261 3.42 -4.29 51.52
CA PRO A 261 4.04 -3.27 52.37
C PRO A 261 4.03 -1.90 51.69
N ALA A 262 4.12 -0.82 52.45
CA ALA A 262 4.18 0.52 51.92
C ALA A 262 5.45 0.76 51.07
N THR A 263 6.54 0.10 51.41
CA THR A 263 7.81 0.08 50.69
C THR A 263 8.35 -1.31 50.57
N VAL A 264 8.91 -1.66 49.43
CA VAL A 264 9.55 -2.97 49.20
C VAL A 264 10.94 -2.73 48.62
N GLU A 265 11.93 -3.46 49.07
CA GLU A 265 13.25 -3.46 48.47
C GLU A 265 13.19 -4.22 47.12
N ALA A 266 13.91 -3.71 46.11
CA ALA A 266 14.10 -4.45 44.87
C ALA A 266 15.02 -5.66 45.18
N SER A 267 14.51 -6.87 44.99
CA SER A 267 15.26 -8.11 45.18
C SER A 267 16.29 -8.32 44.10
N ASP A 268 15.93 -7.96 42.86
CA ASP A 268 16.84 -7.94 41.72
C ASP A 268 16.44 -6.85 40.74
N VAL A 269 17.43 -6.35 39.96
CA VAL A 269 17.20 -5.39 38.88
C VAL A 269 18.09 -5.77 37.70
N MET A 270 17.45 -6.24 36.64
CA MET A 270 18.12 -6.67 35.42
C MET A 270 17.89 -5.67 34.29
N LEU A 271 18.93 -5.45 33.47
CA LEU A 271 18.77 -4.75 32.19
C LEU A 271 18.34 -5.76 31.15
N ASP A 272 17.11 -5.63 30.68
CA ASP A 272 16.64 -6.37 29.52
C ASP A 272 16.81 -5.52 28.26
N THR A 273 17.41 -6.12 27.25
CA THR A 273 17.68 -5.48 25.96
C THR A 273 17.05 -6.28 24.86
N GLU A 274 15.92 -5.83 24.40
CA GLU A 274 15.24 -6.42 23.25
C GLU A 274 15.58 -5.62 21.98
N MET A 275 15.92 -6.34 20.91
CA MET A 275 16.14 -5.74 19.61
C MET A 275 14.83 -5.66 18.83
N SER A 276 14.21 -4.48 18.79
CA SER A 276 13.07 -4.23 17.90
C SER A 276 13.56 -4.17 16.46
N PRO A 277 13.03 -5.00 15.54
CA PRO A 277 13.43 -4.97 14.14
C PRO A 277 13.03 -3.64 13.49
N ALA A 278 13.83 -3.21 12.50
CA ALA A 278 13.47 -2.03 11.71
C ALA A 278 12.13 -2.25 11.01
N PRO A 279 11.18 -1.30 11.10
CA PRO A 279 9.90 -1.43 10.42
C PRO A 279 10.12 -1.43 8.90
N ALA A 280 9.45 -2.32 8.18
CA ALA A 280 9.49 -2.34 6.72
C ALA A 280 8.97 -1.03 6.12
N LEU A 281 9.47 -0.63 4.95
CA LEU A 281 8.91 0.51 4.22
C LEU A 281 7.44 0.27 3.89
N PHE A 282 6.70 1.33 3.73
CA PHE A 282 5.31 1.20 3.31
C PHE A 282 5.18 0.65 1.89
N THR A 283 4.26 -0.26 1.75
CA THR A 283 3.52 -0.54 0.52
C THR A 283 2.24 0.28 0.53
N LEU A 284 1.47 0.31 -0.56
CA LEU A 284 0.17 1.01 -0.52
C LEU A 284 -0.75 0.41 0.55
N ALA A 285 -0.87 -0.92 0.60
CA ALA A 285 -1.75 -1.60 1.56
C ALA A 285 -1.37 -1.32 3.01
N THR A 286 -0.07 -1.38 3.35
CA THR A 286 0.37 -1.12 4.73
C THR A 286 0.26 0.36 5.11
N LEU A 287 0.40 1.29 4.14
CA LEU A 287 0.16 2.70 4.36
C LEU A 287 -1.33 2.97 4.64
N GLN A 288 -2.23 2.39 3.85
CA GLN A 288 -3.67 2.52 4.02
C GLN A 288 -4.13 1.96 5.38
N SER A 289 -3.62 0.79 5.78
CA SER A 289 -3.92 0.19 7.06
C SER A 289 -3.49 1.06 8.23
N GLU A 290 -2.26 1.55 8.22
CA GLU A 290 -1.73 2.37 9.31
C GLU A 290 -2.35 3.78 9.35
N ALA A 291 -2.71 4.34 8.19
CA ALA A 291 -3.44 5.60 8.11
C ALA A 291 -4.87 5.44 8.67
N TRP A 292 -5.52 4.31 8.44
CA TRP A 292 -6.79 3.99 9.06
C TRP A 292 -6.67 3.92 10.60
N GLU A 293 -5.70 3.17 11.11
CA GLU A 293 -5.52 2.97 12.55
C GLU A 293 -5.10 4.25 13.29
N LYS A 294 -4.17 5.02 12.71
CA LYS A 294 -3.56 6.16 13.40
C LYS A 294 -4.16 7.52 13.05
N LEU A 295 -4.68 7.65 11.83
CA LEU A 295 -5.17 8.93 11.30
C LEU A 295 -6.68 8.95 11.11
N ASN A 296 -7.34 7.80 11.21
CA ASN A 296 -8.77 7.60 10.93
C ASN A 296 -9.14 8.03 9.50
N LEU A 297 -8.25 7.78 8.54
CA LEU A 297 -8.48 8.01 7.11
C LEU A 297 -8.91 6.72 6.43
N ASN A 298 -9.91 6.78 5.56
CA ASN A 298 -10.32 5.61 4.78
C ASN A 298 -9.27 5.27 3.70
N PHE A 299 -9.38 4.07 3.11
CA PHE A 299 -8.39 3.55 2.18
C PHE A 299 -8.31 4.34 0.88
N SER A 300 -9.46 4.72 0.31
CA SER A 300 -9.49 5.53 -0.92
C SER A 300 -8.91 6.92 -0.69
N THR A 301 -9.29 7.61 0.38
CA THR A 301 -8.70 8.91 0.73
C THR A 301 -7.19 8.83 0.93
N THR A 302 -6.70 7.81 1.64
CA THR A 302 -5.25 7.60 1.84
C THR A 302 -4.53 7.38 0.52
N ARG A 303 -5.11 6.56 -0.39
CA ARG A 303 -4.57 6.35 -1.73
C ARG A 303 -4.52 7.64 -2.52
N ASP A 304 -5.60 8.39 -2.56
CA ASP A 304 -5.71 9.62 -3.36
C ASP A 304 -4.72 10.68 -2.87
N ILE A 305 -4.56 10.81 -1.55
CA ILE A 305 -3.53 11.65 -0.93
C ILE A 305 -2.13 11.18 -1.35
N ALA A 306 -1.84 9.88 -1.25
CA ALA A 306 -0.53 9.35 -1.60
C ALA A 306 -0.22 9.55 -3.10
N VAL A 307 -1.22 9.38 -3.98
CA VAL A 307 -1.08 9.66 -5.41
C VAL A 307 -0.83 11.15 -5.64
N SER A 308 -1.58 12.07 -4.98
CA SER A 308 -1.36 13.52 -5.03
C SER A 308 0.06 13.89 -4.60
N LEU A 309 0.55 13.34 -3.49
CA LEU A 309 1.93 13.56 -3.01
C LEU A 309 2.99 13.10 -4.02
N TYR A 310 2.76 11.96 -4.68
CA TYR A 310 3.63 11.46 -5.74
C TYR A 310 3.62 12.38 -6.96
N GLU A 311 2.45 12.75 -7.47
CA GLU A 311 2.31 13.59 -8.64
C GLU A 311 2.91 14.99 -8.44
N ARG A 312 2.91 15.47 -7.20
CA ARG A 312 3.60 16.71 -6.78
C ARG A 312 5.09 16.50 -6.52
N GLY A 313 5.58 15.26 -6.61
CA GLY A 313 6.99 14.90 -6.49
C GLY A 313 7.53 14.91 -5.06
N PHE A 314 6.69 14.69 -4.04
CA PHE A 314 7.12 14.67 -2.64
C PHE A 314 7.45 13.28 -2.13
N ILE A 315 6.91 12.24 -2.74
CA ILE A 315 7.20 10.84 -2.44
C ILE A 315 7.46 10.04 -3.72
N SER A 316 7.95 8.80 -3.59
CA SER A 316 7.99 7.83 -4.69
C SER A 316 6.58 7.32 -5.00
N SER A 317 6.41 6.65 -6.17
CA SER A 317 5.12 6.05 -6.54
C SER A 317 4.55 5.21 -5.39
N PRO A 318 3.32 5.49 -4.93
CA PRO A 318 2.68 4.73 -3.87
C PRO A 318 2.11 3.40 -4.35
N LEU A 319 1.96 3.21 -5.67
CA LEU A 319 1.39 1.99 -6.25
C LEU A 319 2.42 0.86 -6.23
N THR A 320 2.71 0.35 -5.03
CA THR A 320 3.72 -0.69 -4.81
C THR A 320 3.27 -1.72 -3.79
N SER A 321 3.62 -2.98 -4.05
CA SER A 321 3.55 -4.09 -3.10
C SER A 321 4.92 -4.45 -2.51
N CYS A 322 5.98 -3.77 -2.94
CA CYS A 322 7.34 -4.01 -2.49
C CYS A 322 7.70 -3.08 -1.33
N ALA A 323 8.25 -3.63 -0.26
CA ALA A 323 8.74 -2.86 0.90
C ALA A 323 10.27 -2.67 0.92
N LYS A 324 10.97 -3.01 -0.18
CA LYS A 324 12.43 -2.96 -0.30
C LYS A 324 12.88 -1.83 -1.20
N LEU A 325 14.15 -1.44 -1.09
CA LEU A 325 14.81 -0.48 -1.96
C LEU A 325 15.84 -1.20 -2.85
N PRO A 326 15.93 -0.86 -4.15
CA PRO A 326 16.94 -1.42 -5.06
C PRO A 326 18.32 -0.81 -4.81
N GLU A 327 19.36 -1.56 -5.16
CA GLU A 327 20.76 -1.13 -5.03
C GLU A 327 21.03 0.17 -5.78
N SER A 328 20.41 0.39 -6.92
CA SER A 328 20.53 1.62 -7.72
C SER A 328 20.17 2.92 -6.98
N LEU A 329 19.46 2.84 -5.85
CA LEU A 329 19.15 4.00 -5.01
C LEU A 329 20.22 4.30 -3.95
N ARG A 330 21.22 3.43 -3.74
CA ARG A 330 22.24 3.55 -2.69
C ARG A 330 22.96 4.90 -2.74
N ASP A 331 23.43 5.30 -3.89
CA ASP A 331 24.20 6.54 -4.05
C ASP A 331 23.38 7.79 -3.72
N GLU A 332 22.12 7.78 -4.09
CA GLU A 332 21.23 8.89 -3.81
C GLU A 332 20.89 9.00 -2.33
N LEU A 333 20.70 7.86 -1.67
CA LEU A 333 20.38 7.80 -0.25
C LEU A 333 21.60 7.94 0.67
N ARG A 334 22.82 8.01 0.13
CA ARG A 334 24.07 8.26 0.92
C ARG A 334 24.04 9.52 1.76
N ARG A 335 23.22 10.49 1.42
CA ARG A 335 23.01 11.70 2.23
C ARG A 335 22.44 11.40 3.63
N TYR A 336 21.81 10.24 3.81
CA TYR A 336 21.32 9.79 5.11
C TYR A 336 22.38 8.95 5.81
N LYS A 337 22.76 9.32 7.05
CA LYS A 337 23.84 8.66 7.82
C LYS A 337 23.67 7.14 7.93
N TRP A 338 22.42 6.68 8.04
CA TRP A 338 22.05 5.27 8.26
C TRP A 338 22.11 4.41 7.01
N CYS A 339 22.18 5.01 5.83
CA CYS A 339 22.16 4.27 4.56
C CYS A 339 23.35 3.33 4.35
N ARG A 340 24.48 3.53 5.06
CA ARG A 340 25.72 2.74 4.86
C ARG A 340 25.54 1.23 5.07
N LYS A 341 24.69 0.85 6.04
CA LYS A 341 24.43 -0.56 6.43
C LYS A 341 23.07 -1.07 5.92
N TYR A 342 22.35 -0.28 5.13
CA TYR A 342 21.04 -0.66 4.66
C TYR A 342 21.11 -1.85 3.69
N PRO A 343 20.27 -2.90 3.88
CA PRO A 343 20.26 -4.09 3.03
C PRO A 343 19.45 -3.82 1.75
N PHE A 344 20.07 -3.19 0.76
CA PHE A 344 19.45 -2.98 -0.54
C PHE A 344 19.21 -4.30 -1.26
N ALA A 345 18.11 -4.40 -1.98
CA ALA A 345 17.85 -5.52 -2.86
C ALA A 345 18.65 -5.40 -4.16
N PRO A 346 19.22 -6.49 -4.68
CA PRO A 346 19.92 -6.47 -5.97
C PRO A 346 19.03 -5.89 -7.08
N ASP A 347 19.63 -5.14 -7.99
CA ASP A 347 18.89 -4.58 -9.13
C ASP A 347 18.29 -5.72 -9.98
N GLY A 348 17.04 -5.50 -10.42
CA GLY A 348 16.28 -6.50 -11.17
C GLY A 348 15.48 -7.50 -10.33
N THR A 349 15.67 -7.55 -9.00
CA THR A 349 14.84 -8.38 -8.11
C THR A 349 13.52 -7.73 -7.76
N ILE A 350 13.42 -6.41 -7.90
CA ILE A 350 12.18 -5.65 -7.70
C ILE A 350 11.51 -5.47 -9.06
N SER A 351 10.41 -6.18 -9.26
CA SER A 351 9.55 -5.98 -10.42
C SER A 351 8.56 -4.85 -10.14
N GLY A 352 8.71 -3.71 -10.79
CA GLY A 352 7.83 -2.56 -10.61
C GLY A 352 8.38 -1.49 -9.66
N ASN A 353 7.52 -0.93 -8.80
CA ASN A 353 7.88 0.14 -7.88
C ASN A 353 8.49 -0.42 -6.59
N HIS A 354 9.47 0.28 -6.05
CA HIS A 354 10.06 -0.01 -4.74
C HIS A 354 9.20 0.54 -3.59
N GLY A 355 9.58 0.28 -2.34
CA GLY A 355 8.90 0.78 -1.15
C GLY A 355 8.74 2.29 -1.15
N ILE A 356 7.66 2.79 -0.53
CA ILE A 356 7.35 4.21 -0.50
C ILE A 356 8.39 4.97 0.32
N ILE A 357 9.02 5.97 -0.31
CA ILE A 357 10.01 6.85 0.32
C ILE A 357 9.71 8.33 0.04
N ILE A 358 10.20 9.20 0.91
CA ILE A 358 10.16 10.64 0.62
C ILE A 358 11.16 11.01 -0.47
N SER A 359 10.83 12.04 -1.24
CA SER A 359 11.71 12.61 -2.25
C SER A 359 12.68 13.64 -1.65
N GLY A 360 13.54 14.22 -2.48
CA GLY A 360 14.37 15.35 -2.10
C GLY A 360 13.65 16.69 -2.07
N ASN A 361 12.43 16.74 -2.59
CA ASN A 361 11.63 17.97 -2.61
C ASN A 361 10.95 18.18 -1.24
N LYS A 362 11.01 19.41 -0.75
CA LYS A 362 10.25 19.79 0.44
C LYS A 362 8.79 19.99 0.05
N PRO A 363 7.84 19.38 0.78
CA PRO A 363 6.43 19.60 0.52
C PRO A 363 6.06 21.05 0.83
N LEU A 364 5.24 21.62 -0.04
CA LEU A 364 4.71 22.97 0.08
C LEU A 364 3.20 22.91 -0.13
N PHE A 365 2.47 23.68 0.66
CA PHE A 365 1.00 23.81 0.54
C PHE A 365 0.27 22.45 0.65
N LEU A 366 0.60 21.69 1.70
CA LEU A 366 -0.15 20.51 2.08
C LEU A 366 -1.35 20.91 2.92
N ASP A 367 -2.49 20.26 2.70
CA ASP A 367 -3.60 20.31 3.66
C ASP A 367 -3.27 19.46 4.91
N ASN A 368 -4.19 19.48 5.89
CA ASN A 368 -3.95 18.79 7.15
C ASN A 368 -3.79 17.27 6.98
N ASP A 369 -4.59 16.64 6.15
CA ASP A 369 -4.55 15.18 5.96
C ASP A 369 -3.38 14.77 5.06
N GLU A 370 -3.06 15.55 4.03
CA GLU A 370 -1.84 15.39 3.23
C GLU A 370 -0.58 15.47 4.10
N GLN A 371 -0.52 16.45 5.02
CA GLN A 371 0.61 16.61 5.93
C GLN A 371 0.75 15.40 6.87
N ARG A 372 -0.35 14.91 7.44
CA ARG A 372 -0.38 13.76 8.35
C ARG A 372 0.09 12.49 7.64
N VAL A 373 -0.39 12.23 6.42
CA VAL A 373 0.03 11.07 5.60
C VAL A 373 1.50 11.21 5.20
N TYR A 374 1.95 12.40 4.79
CA TYR A 374 3.36 12.64 4.48
C TYR A 374 4.26 12.40 5.68
N ASP A 375 3.88 12.88 6.87
CA ASP A 375 4.64 12.69 8.10
C ASP A 375 4.69 11.22 8.53
N LEU A 376 3.63 10.47 8.32
CA LEU A 376 3.58 9.03 8.54
C LEU A 376 4.61 8.30 7.65
N ILE A 377 4.61 8.62 6.35
CA ILE A 377 5.57 8.06 5.37
C ILE A 377 7.00 8.45 5.75
N ARG A 378 7.22 9.72 6.10
CA ARG A 378 8.54 10.24 6.47
C ARG A 378 9.09 9.54 7.70
N SER A 379 8.28 9.39 8.73
CA SER A 379 8.66 8.71 9.98
C SER A 379 9.04 7.25 9.73
N ARG A 380 8.23 6.54 8.94
CA ARG A 380 8.50 5.15 8.56
C ARG A 380 9.81 5.02 7.76
N PHE A 381 10.03 5.90 6.81
CA PHE A 381 11.25 5.92 6.00
C PHE A 381 12.50 6.09 6.85
N TYR A 382 12.50 7.05 7.80
CA TYR A 382 13.63 7.25 8.69
C TYR A 382 13.83 6.08 9.66
N ALA A 383 12.77 5.54 10.23
CA ALA A 383 12.85 4.38 11.12
C ALA A 383 13.40 3.14 10.38
N ASN A 384 12.97 2.92 9.13
CA ASN A 384 13.50 1.84 8.31
C ASN A 384 15.00 2.00 8.02
N LEU A 385 15.45 3.19 7.64
CA LEU A 385 16.87 3.48 7.38
C LEU A 385 17.74 3.41 8.65
N ALA A 386 17.20 3.77 9.81
CA ALA A 386 17.91 3.71 11.08
C ALA A 386 18.29 2.27 11.48
N GLY A 387 17.52 1.31 11.00
CA GLY A 387 17.75 -0.10 11.29
C GLY A 387 17.09 -0.55 12.60
N PRO A 388 17.44 -1.75 13.09
CA PRO A 388 16.95 -2.26 14.37
C PRO A 388 17.34 -1.34 15.51
N THR A 389 16.42 -1.15 16.45
CA THR A 389 16.65 -0.29 17.63
C THR A 389 16.64 -1.17 18.88
N ALA A 390 17.64 -0.99 19.73
CA ALA A 390 17.63 -1.62 21.03
C ALA A 390 16.61 -0.90 21.94
N VAL A 391 15.63 -1.64 22.42
CA VAL A 391 14.74 -1.21 23.49
C VAL A 391 15.33 -1.76 24.77
N ASN A 392 15.77 -0.86 25.63
CA ASN A 392 16.35 -1.22 26.91
C ASN A 392 15.34 -0.93 27.99
N GLU A 393 15.04 -1.92 28.80
CA GLU A 393 14.18 -1.81 29.98
C GLU A 393 14.88 -2.35 31.20
N LEU A 394 14.68 -1.71 32.35
CA LEU A 394 15.04 -2.29 33.63
C LEU A 394 13.86 -3.13 34.11
N VAL A 395 14.08 -4.41 34.25
CA VAL A 395 13.14 -5.34 34.93
C VAL A 395 13.48 -5.28 36.41
N VAL A 396 12.51 -4.81 37.18
CA VAL A 396 12.63 -4.71 38.66
C VAL A 396 11.86 -5.84 39.25
N GLU A 397 12.52 -6.67 40.02
CA GLU A 397 11.90 -7.71 40.81
C GLU A 397 11.71 -7.24 42.24
N VAL A 398 10.54 -7.49 42.81
CA VAL A 398 10.21 -7.27 44.20
C VAL A 398 9.53 -8.49 44.77
N GLU A 399 9.79 -8.81 46.03
CA GLU A 399 9.16 -9.91 46.71
C GLU A 399 7.97 -9.42 47.54
N ILE A 400 6.77 -9.98 47.30
CA ILE A 400 5.54 -9.68 48.06
C ILE A 400 4.93 -10.98 48.49
N ASN A 401 4.74 -11.18 49.79
CA ASN A 401 4.25 -12.44 50.39
C ASN A 401 5.09 -13.69 50.03
N GLY A 402 6.39 -13.55 49.78
CA GLY A 402 7.24 -14.66 49.37
C GLY A 402 7.10 -15.06 47.92
N GLU A 403 6.40 -14.24 47.10
CA GLU A 403 6.25 -14.44 45.67
C GLU A 403 6.93 -13.28 44.90
N PRO A 404 7.70 -13.56 43.82
CA PRO A 404 8.33 -12.54 43.02
C PRO A 404 7.32 -11.84 42.10
N PHE A 405 7.37 -10.53 42.10
CA PHE A 405 6.62 -9.63 41.19
C PHE A 405 7.57 -8.85 40.31
N TYR A 406 7.27 -8.76 39.03
CA TYR A 406 8.10 -8.11 38.01
C TYR A 406 7.42 -6.87 37.46
N GLY A 407 8.19 -5.80 37.41
CA GLY A 407 7.75 -4.57 36.77
C GLY A 407 8.86 -3.98 35.86
N THR A 408 8.51 -3.26 34.82
CA THR A 408 9.47 -2.71 33.87
C THR A 408 9.52 -1.18 33.89
N ILE A 409 10.73 -0.62 33.74
CA ILE A 409 10.99 0.82 33.60
C ILE A 409 11.80 1.03 32.33
N PRO A 410 11.40 1.95 31.42
CA PRO A 410 12.26 2.32 30.29
C PRO A 410 13.63 2.79 30.77
N TYR A 411 14.68 2.14 30.29
CA TYR A 411 16.07 2.48 30.63
C TYR A 411 16.56 3.68 29.84
N THR A 412 17.20 4.60 30.54
CA THR A 412 18.02 5.66 29.95
C THR A 412 19.40 5.64 30.61
N PRO A 413 20.50 6.02 29.92
CA PRO A 413 21.87 5.94 30.48
C PRO A 413 22.03 6.66 31.82
N ASP A 414 21.20 7.66 32.08
CA ASP A 414 21.27 8.49 33.30
C ASP A 414 20.37 7.94 34.43
N ILE A 415 19.64 6.86 34.20
CA ILE A 415 18.71 6.31 35.19
C ILE A 415 19.51 5.53 36.26
N LYS A 416 19.25 5.82 37.53
CA LYS A 416 19.82 5.05 38.61
C LYS A 416 19.02 3.75 38.80
N VAL A 417 19.70 2.70 39.20
CA VAL A 417 19.03 1.44 39.57
C VAL A 417 18.18 1.66 40.83
N PRO A 418 16.87 1.37 40.80
CA PRO A 418 16.03 1.54 41.98
C PRO A 418 16.40 0.49 43.04
N LYS A 419 16.58 0.94 44.26
CA LYS A 419 16.83 0.07 45.42
C LYS A 419 15.56 -0.17 46.22
N VAL A 420 14.65 0.75 46.21
CA VAL A 420 13.40 0.73 46.95
C VAL A 420 12.26 1.19 46.04
N VAL A 421 11.13 0.50 46.15
CA VAL A 421 9.89 0.78 45.47
C VAL A 421 8.83 1.17 46.49
N GLU A 422 8.24 2.35 46.32
CA GLU A 422 7.08 2.78 47.10
C GLU A 422 5.81 2.17 46.52
N MET A 423 5.12 1.32 47.26
CA MET A 423 3.92 0.66 46.79
C MET A 423 2.70 1.56 46.98
N LYS A 424 1.90 1.71 45.97
CA LYS A 424 0.62 2.43 46.02
C LYS A 424 -0.49 1.40 46.34
N LEU A 425 -1.01 1.44 47.55
CA LEU A 425 -2.24 0.76 47.88
C LEU A 425 -3.43 1.51 47.26
N THR A 426 -3.78 1.18 46.04
CA THR A 426 -5.06 1.63 45.48
C THR A 426 -6.15 0.68 45.98
N GLY A 427 -7.08 1.19 46.82
CA GLY A 427 -8.18 0.45 47.40
C GLY A 427 -9.23 -0.11 46.47
N LYS A 428 -8.89 -0.30 45.18
CA LYS A 428 -9.65 -1.02 44.17
C LYS A 428 -8.78 -2.13 43.61
N SER A 429 -9.21 -3.36 43.81
CA SER A 429 -8.64 -4.53 43.16
C SER A 429 -8.65 -4.31 41.63
N GLN A 430 -7.51 -3.94 41.04
CA GLN A 430 -7.36 -3.87 39.59
C GLN A 430 -6.87 -5.25 39.13
N PHE A 431 -7.78 -6.03 38.57
CA PHE A 431 -7.43 -7.27 37.89
C PHE A 431 -7.00 -6.94 36.50
N SER A 432 -5.78 -7.34 36.14
CA SER A 432 -5.39 -7.37 34.74
C SER A 432 -6.12 -8.54 34.08
N HIS A 433 -7.09 -8.22 33.25
CA HIS A 433 -7.74 -9.18 32.39
C HIS A 433 -6.85 -9.38 31.16
N THR A 434 -5.95 -10.33 31.19
CA THR A 434 -5.27 -10.78 29.99
C THR A 434 -6.17 -11.84 29.34
N SER A 435 -7.23 -11.40 28.65
CA SER A 435 -7.86 -12.29 27.70
C SER A 435 -6.89 -12.46 26.54
N VAL A 436 -6.33 -13.64 26.38
CA VAL A 436 -5.87 -14.10 25.08
C VAL A 436 -7.12 -14.51 24.30
N ALA A 437 -8.06 -13.56 24.14
CA ALA A 437 -8.93 -13.64 23.00
C ALA A 437 -7.99 -13.50 21.80
N PRO A 438 -8.13 -14.31 20.74
CA PRO A 438 -7.53 -13.93 19.47
C PRO A 438 -7.98 -12.50 19.26
N ALA A 439 -7.03 -11.57 19.27
CA ALA A 439 -7.32 -10.16 19.06
C ALA A 439 -8.14 -10.11 17.80
N ALA A 440 -9.27 -9.41 17.82
CA ALA A 440 -10.01 -9.16 16.59
C ALA A 440 -8.97 -8.76 15.56
N PRO A 441 -8.91 -9.42 14.38
CA PRO A 441 -7.82 -9.22 13.44
C PRO A 441 -7.73 -7.74 13.18
N LYS A 442 -6.55 -7.20 13.39
CA LYS A 442 -6.30 -5.80 13.07
C LYS A 442 -6.55 -5.67 11.58
N MET A 443 -7.10 -4.55 11.14
CA MET A 443 -7.33 -4.28 9.72
C MET A 443 -6.08 -4.56 8.88
N ASN A 444 -4.90 -4.37 9.45
CA ASN A 444 -3.62 -4.71 8.83
C ASN A 444 -3.49 -6.23 8.55
N ASP A 445 -3.92 -7.07 9.48
CA ASP A 445 -3.84 -8.53 9.34
C ASP A 445 -4.82 -9.01 8.26
N LEU A 446 -6.01 -8.40 8.21
CA LEU A 446 -7.01 -8.69 7.17
C LEU A 446 -6.50 -8.28 5.78
N LEU A 447 -5.97 -7.07 5.65
CA LEU A 447 -5.38 -6.60 4.39
C LEU A 447 -4.17 -7.44 3.96
N CYS A 448 -3.32 -7.84 4.92
CA CYS A 448 -2.21 -8.75 4.65
C CYS A 448 -2.70 -10.12 4.21
N ALA A 449 -3.72 -10.68 4.87
CA ALA A 449 -4.31 -11.98 4.51
C ALA A 449 -4.95 -11.93 3.11
N ILE A 450 -5.72 -10.88 2.80
CA ILE A 450 -6.30 -10.65 1.46
C ILE A 450 -5.18 -10.55 0.42
N SER A 451 -4.13 -9.79 0.71
CA SER A 451 -2.99 -9.60 -0.18
C SER A 451 -2.22 -10.90 -0.44
N MET A 452 -2.01 -11.72 0.59
CA MET A 452 -1.36 -13.02 0.47
C MET A 452 -2.21 -14.00 -0.34
N LEU A 453 -3.53 -14.03 -0.12
CA LEU A 453 -4.45 -14.86 -0.87
C LEU A 453 -4.48 -14.46 -2.36
N LEU A 454 -4.59 -13.17 -2.65
CA LEU A 454 -4.57 -12.66 -4.01
C LEU A 454 -3.26 -12.99 -4.72
N ARG A 455 -2.14 -12.91 -4.02
CA ARG A 455 -0.83 -13.32 -4.53
C ARG A 455 -0.81 -14.82 -4.84
N SER A 456 -1.26 -15.66 -3.91
CA SER A 456 -1.35 -17.11 -4.12
C SER A 456 -2.23 -17.48 -5.31
N LEU A 457 -3.37 -16.79 -5.48
CA LEU A 457 -4.25 -16.98 -6.62
C LEU A 457 -3.60 -16.51 -7.92
N SER A 458 -2.91 -15.37 -7.90
CA SER A 458 -2.17 -14.85 -9.05
C SER A 458 -1.06 -15.81 -9.47
N ASP A 459 -0.23 -16.28 -8.52
CA ASP A 459 0.86 -17.22 -8.80
C ASP A 459 0.34 -18.55 -9.36
N LYS A 460 -0.83 -19.01 -8.88
CA LYS A 460 -1.44 -20.26 -9.33
C LYS A 460 -2.06 -20.17 -10.73
N TYR A 461 -2.76 -19.08 -11.04
CA TYR A 461 -3.54 -18.95 -12.27
C TYR A 461 -2.86 -18.07 -13.33
N ASN A 462 -1.88 -17.28 -12.95
CA ASN A 462 -1.17 -16.37 -13.86
C ASN A 462 0.25 -16.09 -13.36
N PRO A 463 1.17 -17.09 -13.41
CA PRO A 463 2.53 -16.94 -12.93
C PRO A 463 3.24 -15.83 -13.71
N GLY A 464 3.77 -14.84 -12.99
CA GLY A 464 4.52 -13.71 -13.56
C GLY A 464 3.71 -12.43 -13.77
N MET A 465 2.43 -12.38 -13.42
CA MET A 465 1.71 -11.12 -13.37
C MET A 465 2.15 -10.27 -12.17
N PRO A 466 2.53 -8.99 -12.38
CA PRO A 466 2.86 -8.12 -11.26
C PRO A 466 1.62 -7.87 -10.40
N PHE A 467 1.76 -8.19 -9.14
CA PHE A 467 0.72 -8.14 -8.12
C PHE A 467 0.26 -6.71 -7.72
N THR A 468 0.97 -5.68 -8.18
CA THR A 468 0.77 -4.27 -7.79
C THR A 468 -0.63 -3.73 -8.01
N LEU A 469 -1.32 -4.20 -9.03
CA LEU A 469 -2.70 -3.76 -9.32
C LEU A 469 -3.74 -4.33 -8.36
N ALA A 470 -3.52 -5.54 -7.89
CA ALA A 470 -4.45 -6.20 -6.98
C ALA A 470 -4.62 -5.44 -5.65
N HIS A 471 -3.57 -4.78 -5.15
CA HIS A 471 -3.65 -4.01 -3.90
C HIS A 471 -4.48 -2.74 -4.02
N HIS A 472 -4.35 -2.03 -5.13
CA HIS A 472 -5.12 -0.82 -5.38
C HIS A 472 -6.61 -1.15 -5.50
N ASP A 473 -6.91 -2.17 -6.28
CA ASP A 473 -8.29 -2.60 -6.55
C ASP A 473 -8.95 -3.25 -5.33
N VAL A 474 -8.17 -3.94 -4.48
CA VAL A 474 -8.65 -4.51 -3.20
C VAL A 474 -9.12 -3.40 -2.25
N ALA A 475 -8.37 -2.31 -2.14
CA ALA A 475 -8.76 -1.19 -1.29
C ALA A 475 -10.06 -0.55 -1.77
N ASP A 476 -10.19 -0.33 -3.08
CA ASP A 476 -11.40 0.22 -3.69
C ASP A 476 -12.62 -0.72 -3.54
N ALA A 477 -12.40 -2.03 -3.70
CA ALA A 477 -13.44 -3.01 -3.49
C ALA A 477 -13.88 -3.08 -2.02
N PHE A 478 -12.93 -2.96 -1.09
CA PHE A 478 -13.22 -2.94 0.34
C PHE A 478 -14.02 -1.71 0.76
N ASP A 479 -13.69 -0.53 0.23
CA ASP A 479 -14.45 0.70 0.49
C ASP A 479 -15.87 0.66 -0.10
N ARG A 480 -16.08 -0.08 -1.20
CA ARG A 480 -17.41 -0.29 -1.81
C ARG A 480 -18.28 -1.32 -1.07
N LEU A 481 -17.67 -2.24 -0.33
CA LEU A 481 -18.38 -3.25 0.47
C LEU A 481 -18.82 -2.72 1.85
N ARG A 482 -18.35 -1.55 2.25
CA ARG A 482 -18.77 -0.81 3.43
C ARG A 482 -20.01 0.05 3.17
#